data_1763863639f9c3f7f0c5b730113d694a
#
_entry.id   1763863639f9c3f7f0c5b730113d694a
#
_cell.length_a   1.000
_cell.length_b   1.000
_cell.length_c   1.000
_cell.angle_alpha   90.00
_cell.angle_beta   90.00
_cell.angle_gamma   90.00
#
_symmetry.space_group_name_H-M   'P 1'
#
loop_
_entity.id
_entity.type
_entity.pdbx_description
1 polymer ?
#
loop_
_entity_poly.entity_id
_entity_poly.type
_entity_poly.pdbx_seq_one_letter_code
_entity_poly.pdbx_strand_id
1 'polypeptide(L)'
;TFTRKAASELLSRVSAAVLADGGDERFANRAFLKPEVSTYDAFFQTIVRQYGLLVGFDQNTQPLSQAGAIQLATTVVGRHMDILFEQDLGAFKTVVNGVLGLSHAIGNAMIGGSTTTMDEAIGRVRAWDQAFLAQLDIAIGDTPVPDEAPKAKAPTKNKKDTEETFAAKQEEYRAQLRDICVYKCAQLRDVTRRRETLLTLVEEYEREKRVQNMAEFSDFTIAAYQLVARFPSIGERYRRRYTHVLLDEYQDTSTTQAMLLATLFHPQSADADADRSSSRWREAARSAGGWSKDGVGLSRSAVNAVGDPFQSIYAWRGASPGAF
;
A
#
# COMPACT_ATOMS: atom_id res chain seq x y z
N THR A 1 9.40 11.74 -10.85
CA THR A 1 10.54 10.86 -10.57
C THR A 1 10.61 10.51 -9.07
N PHE A 2 11.52 9.61 -8.67
CA PHE A 2 11.53 9.05 -7.31
C PHE A 2 12.42 9.82 -6.32
N THR A 3 13.57 10.35 -6.75
CA THR A 3 14.52 11.03 -5.85
C THR A 3 14.65 12.51 -6.14
N ARG A 4 14.98 13.31 -5.10
CA ARG A 4 15.21 14.76 -5.25
C ARG A 4 16.39 15.06 -6.20
N LYS A 5 17.45 14.24 -6.16
CA LYS A 5 18.61 14.39 -7.04
C LYS A 5 18.21 14.15 -8.51
N ALA A 6 17.47 13.05 -8.77
CA ALA A 6 16.96 12.75 -10.10
C ALA A 6 16.02 13.85 -10.60
N ALA A 7 15.14 14.39 -9.73
CA ALA A 7 14.26 15.49 -10.11
C ALA A 7 15.03 16.75 -10.52
N SER A 8 16.08 17.12 -9.79
CA SER A 8 16.93 18.28 -10.12
C SER A 8 17.69 18.09 -11.42
N GLU A 9 18.27 16.90 -11.63
CA GLU A 9 18.99 16.57 -12.85
C GLU A 9 18.05 16.54 -14.06
N LEU A 10 16.89 15.91 -13.93
CA LEU A 10 15.87 15.83 -14.97
C LEU A 10 15.36 17.23 -15.34
N LEU A 11 15.09 18.09 -14.35
CA LEU A 11 14.69 19.47 -14.59
C LEU A 11 15.72 20.24 -15.41
N SER A 12 17.02 20.09 -15.08
CA SER A 12 18.11 20.72 -15.82
C SER A 12 18.17 20.24 -17.27
N ARG A 13 18.09 18.93 -17.50
CA ARG A 13 18.12 18.32 -18.84
C ARG A 13 16.92 18.71 -19.69
N VAL A 14 15.71 18.65 -19.12
CA VAL A 14 14.47 19.02 -19.84
C VAL A 14 14.48 20.51 -20.16
N SER A 15 14.89 21.37 -19.22
CA SER A 15 14.99 22.81 -19.46
C SER A 15 16.01 23.14 -20.58
N ALA A 16 17.15 22.45 -20.60
CA ALA A 16 18.14 22.62 -21.66
C ALA A 16 17.61 22.14 -23.03
N ALA A 17 16.90 21.00 -23.06
CA ALA A 17 16.31 20.48 -24.30
C ALA A 17 15.22 21.41 -24.86
N VAL A 18 14.34 21.92 -24.00
CA VAL A 18 13.29 22.90 -24.40
C VAL A 18 13.88 24.19 -24.92
N LEU A 19 14.99 24.66 -24.33
CA LEU A 19 15.70 25.85 -24.83
C LEU A 19 16.41 25.61 -26.14
N ALA A 20 16.97 24.39 -26.36
CA ALA A 20 17.67 24.04 -27.58
C ALA A 20 16.74 23.85 -28.78
N ASP A 21 15.52 23.33 -28.55
CA ASP A 21 14.52 23.07 -29.59
C ASP A 21 13.69 24.33 -29.91
N GLY A 22 13.68 25.28 -29.00
CA GLY A 22 12.90 26.53 -29.09
C GLY A 22 13.67 27.69 -29.72
N GLY A 23 14.18 27.57 -30.95
CA GLY A 23 14.73 28.69 -31.74
C GLY A 23 13.76 29.88 -31.99
N ASP A 24 12.63 29.92 -31.29
CA ASP A 24 11.64 31.01 -31.39
C ASP A 24 11.63 31.79 -30.07
N GLU A 25 12.05 33.03 -30.09
CA GLU A 25 12.01 33.99 -28.98
C GLU A 25 10.63 34.09 -28.28
N ARG A 26 9.58 33.58 -28.92
CA ARG A 26 8.23 33.49 -28.36
C ARG A 26 8.14 32.56 -27.14
N PHE A 27 9.04 31.59 -26.97
CA PHE A 27 9.07 30.69 -25.80
C PHE A 27 9.94 31.24 -24.66
N ALA A 28 10.95 32.07 -24.95
CA ALA A 28 11.82 32.64 -23.91
C ALA A 28 11.09 33.57 -22.93
N ASN A 29 10.00 34.23 -23.37
CA ASN A 29 9.22 35.15 -22.54
C ASN A 29 8.01 34.52 -21.83
N ARG A 30 7.74 33.22 -22.01
CA ARG A 30 6.63 32.56 -21.33
C ARG A 30 7.13 31.80 -20.08
N ALA A 31 7.37 32.57 -19.02
CA ALA A 31 7.62 32.02 -17.67
C ALA A 31 6.56 31.00 -17.20
N PHE A 32 5.40 30.97 -17.88
CA PHE A 32 4.29 30.04 -17.64
C PHE A 32 4.47 28.64 -18.20
N LEU A 33 5.49 28.37 -19.03
CA LEU A 33 5.69 27.09 -19.72
C LEU A 33 6.94 26.34 -19.20
N LYS A 34 7.46 26.69 -18.03
CA LYS A 34 8.54 25.89 -17.44
C LYS A 34 7.99 24.52 -17.06
N PRO A 35 8.63 23.44 -17.51
CA PRO A 35 8.26 22.10 -17.07
C PRO A 35 8.42 22.00 -15.56
N GLU A 36 7.42 21.44 -14.89
CA GLU A 36 7.47 21.18 -13.46
C GLU A 36 8.01 19.76 -13.26
N VAL A 37 9.12 19.61 -12.57
CA VAL A 37 9.72 18.32 -12.24
C VAL A 37 9.81 18.20 -10.74
N SER A 38 9.19 17.15 -10.20
CA SER A 38 9.16 16.90 -8.76
C SER A 38 9.25 15.41 -8.44
N THR A 39 9.51 15.07 -7.19
CA THR A 39 9.29 13.70 -6.72
C THR A 39 7.80 13.44 -6.55
N TYR A 40 7.37 12.18 -6.59
CA TYR A 40 5.99 11.77 -6.32
C TYR A 40 5.49 12.36 -5.00
N ASP A 41 6.24 12.15 -3.92
CA ASP A 41 5.85 12.61 -2.58
C ASP A 41 5.74 14.14 -2.50
N ALA A 42 6.67 14.88 -3.12
CA ALA A 42 6.60 16.35 -3.15
C ALA A 42 5.37 16.84 -3.90
N PHE A 43 5.01 16.19 -5.02
CA PHE A 43 3.81 16.52 -5.78
C PHE A 43 2.54 16.24 -4.96
N PHE A 44 2.44 15.10 -4.29
CA PHE A 44 1.29 14.75 -3.45
C PHE A 44 1.14 15.71 -2.26
N GLN A 45 2.25 16.11 -1.64
CA GLN A 45 2.24 17.12 -0.60
C GLN A 45 1.69 18.47 -1.07
N THR A 46 1.91 18.86 -2.34
CA THR A 46 1.32 20.11 -2.85
C THR A 46 -0.21 20.05 -2.90
N ILE A 47 -0.78 18.88 -3.21
CA ILE A 47 -2.23 18.67 -3.18
C ILE A 47 -2.76 18.83 -1.76
N VAL A 48 -2.12 18.15 -0.79
CA VAL A 48 -2.54 18.18 0.62
C VAL A 48 -2.37 19.58 1.22
N ARG A 49 -1.28 20.27 0.95
CA ARG A 49 -1.09 21.66 1.43
C ARG A 49 -2.19 22.61 0.93
N GLN A 50 -2.69 22.39 -0.27
CA GLN A 50 -3.72 23.23 -0.87
C GLN A 50 -5.14 22.89 -0.39
N TYR A 51 -5.44 21.61 -0.20
CA TYR A 51 -6.80 21.11 0.03
C TYR A 51 -6.96 20.26 1.30
N GLY A 52 -5.90 20.01 2.04
CA GLY A 52 -5.85 19.05 3.15
C GLY A 52 -6.90 19.26 4.23
N LEU A 53 -7.30 20.51 4.47
CA LEU A 53 -8.37 20.83 5.43
C LEU A 53 -9.70 20.08 5.13
N LEU A 54 -9.96 19.75 3.87
CA LEU A 54 -11.15 18.99 3.47
C LEU A 54 -11.15 17.54 3.97
N VAL A 55 -9.97 17.01 4.34
CA VAL A 55 -9.77 15.65 4.86
C VAL A 55 -9.10 15.64 6.24
N GLY A 56 -9.13 16.77 6.94
CA GLY A 56 -8.63 16.88 8.32
C GLY A 56 -7.13 17.08 8.48
N PHE A 57 -6.42 17.41 7.39
CA PHE A 57 -5.01 17.82 7.46
C PHE A 57 -4.87 19.32 7.69
N ASP A 58 -4.10 19.71 8.71
CA ASP A 58 -3.71 21.09 8.95
C ASP A 58 -2.64 21.53 7.92
N GLN A 59 -2.66 22.79 7.51
CA GLN A 59 -1.64 23.37 6.63
C GLN A 59 -0.25 23.36 7.26
N ASN A 60 -0.17 23.35 8.59
CA ASN A 60 1.06 23.32 9.37
C ASN A 60 1.50 21.90 9.76
N THR A 61 0.83 20.85 9.26
CA THR A 61 1.22 19.47 9.53
C THR A 61 2.67 19.24 9.14
N GLN A 62 3.49 18.82 10.12
CA GLN A 62 4.90 18.62 9.94
C GLN A 62 5.21 17.24 9.38
N PRO A 63 6.09 17.13 8.36
CA PRO A 63 6.54 15.83 7.87
C PRO A 63 7.33 15.10 8.97
N LEU A 64 6.91 13.88 9.27
CA LEU A 64 7.57 13.00 10.21
C LEU A 64 8.67 12.20 9.47
N SER A 65 9.91 12.40 9.89
CA SER A 65 11.05 11.64 9.36
C SER A 65 11.03 10.20 9.89
N GLN A 66 11.72 9.28 9.21
CA GLN A 66 11.86 7.91 9.67
C GLN A 66 12.43 7.81 11.10
N ALA A 67 13.42 8.64 11.44
CA ALA A 67 13.95 8.70 12.80
C ALA A 67 12.91 9.22 13.80
N GLY A 68 12.14 10.23 13.44
CA GLY A 68 11.03 10.74 14.25
C GLY A 68 9.92 9.70 14.43
N ALA A 69 9.57 8.94 13.39
CA ALA A 69 8.61 7.85 13.46
C ALA A 69 9.04 6.75 14.46
N ILE A 70 10.32 6.35 14.40
CA ILE A 70 10.89 5.39 15.36
C ILE A 70 10.82 5.95 16.79
N GLN A 71 11.17 7.22 16.99
CA GLN A 71 11.13 7.84 18.31
C GLN A 71 9.70 7.92 18.85
N LEU A 72 8.74 8.32 18.02
CA LEU A 72 7.33 8.39 18.39
C LEU A 72 6.78 7.00 18.74
N ALA A 73 7.00 6.00 17.88
CA ALA A 73 6.61 4.61 18.14
C ALA A 73 7.27 4.07 19.42
N THR A 74 8.55 4.38 19.66
CA THR A 74 9.26 4.02 20.91
C THR A 74 8.55 4.63 22.13
N THR A 75 8.13 5.87 22.05
CA THR A 75 7.40 6.54 23.14
C THR A 75 6.04 5.89 23.38
N VAL A 76 5.29 5.60 22.32
CA VAL A 76 3.99 4.94 22.40
C VAL A 76 4.12 3.55 23.02
N VAL A 77 5.01 2.72 22.50
CA VAL A 77 5.25 1.36 23.02
C VAL A 77 5.72 1.40 24.48
N GLY A 78 6.58 2.36 24.82
CA GLY A 78 7.09 2.55 26.19
C GLY A 78 6.01 2.92 27.21
N ARG A 79 4.93 3.58 26.80
CA ARG A 79 3.77 3.88 27.66
C ARG A 79 2.89 2.65 27.95
N HIS A 80 3.03 1.58 27.16
CA HIS A 80 2.21 0.36 27.22
C HIS A 80 3.05 -0.87 27.54
N MET A 81 4.08 -0.71 28.38
CA MET A 81 4.98 -1.81 28.78
C MET A 81 4.26 -2.94 29.51
N ASP A 82 3.20 -2.64 30.23
CA ASP A 82 2.30 -3.61 30.88
C ASP A 82 1.77 -4.63 29.88
N ILE A 83 1.26 -4.17 28.74
CA ILE A 83 0.75 -5.03 27.68
C ILE A 83 1.85 -5.94 27.09
N LEU A 84 3.08 -5.42 26.97
CA LEU A 84 4.20 -6.21 26.46
C LEU A 84 4.59 -7.36 27.40
N PHE A 85 4.53 -7.12 28.70
CA PHE A 85 4.86 -8.14 29.71
C PHE A 85 3.79 -9.24 29.78
N GLU A 86 2.52 -8.88 29.60
CA GLU A 86 1.42 -9.84 29.68
C GLU A 86 1.34 -10.79 28.48
N GLN A 87 1.77 -10.35 27.28
CA GLN A 87 1.48 -11.04 26.01
C GLN A 87 2.69 -11.60 25.26
N ASP A 88 3.88 -11.57 25.83
CA ASP A 88 5.13 -12.05 25.20
C ASP A 88 5.24 -11.66 23.71
N LEU A 89 5.19 -10.36 23.44
CA LEU A 89 5.34 -9.83 22.08
C LEU A 89 6.79 -9.83 21.59
N GLY A 90 7.70 -10.32 22.40
CA GLY A 90 9.13 -10.36 22.11
C GLY A 90 9.88 -9.09 22.53
N ALA A 91 11.08 -8.91 21.97
CA ALA A 91 11.94 -7.79 22.34
C ALA A 91 11.30 -6.43 21.99
N PHE A 92 11.45 -5.43 22.87
CA PHE A 92 10.93 -4.07 22.71
C PHE A 92 11.15 -3.49 21.30
N LYS A 93 12.37 -3.61 20.76
CA LYS A 93 12.69 -3.16 19.41
C LYS A 93 11.87 -3.87 18.34
N THR A 94 11.57 -5.16 18.53
CA THR A 94 10.74 -5.94 17.60
C THR A 94 9.32 -5.41 17.58
N VAL A 95 8.77 -5.07 18.74
CA VAL A 95 7.43 -4.49 18.85
C VAL A 95 7.37 -3.10 18.18
N VAL A 96 8.34 -2.23 18.44
CA VAL A 96 8.44 -0.90 17.79
C VAL A 96 8.45 -1.06 16.26
N ASN A 97 9.28 -1.95 15.74
CA ASN A 97 9.33 -2.22 14.29
C ASN A 97 8.02 -2.84 13.78
N GLY A 98 7.38 -3.68 14.58
CA GLY A 98 6.08 -4.28 14.28
C GLY A 98 4.97 -3.23 14.15
N VAL A 99 4.91 -2.27 15.06
CA VAL A 99 3.96 -1.14 15.02
C VAL A 99 4.15 -0.32 13.74
N LEU A 100 5.38 0.10 13.45
CA LEU A 100 5.68 0.87 12.24
C LEU A 100 5.39 0.09 10.97
N GLY A 101 5.84 -1.18 10.91
CA GLY A 101 5.61 -2.04 9.75
C GLY A 101 4.12 -2.30 9.49
N LEU A 102 3.33 -2.51 10.54
CA LEU A 102 1.90 -2.75 10.45
C LEU A 102 1.13 -1.47 10.05
N SER A 103 1.46 -0.31 10.64
CA SER A 103 0.91 0.98 10.24
C SER A 103 1.16 1.25 8.74
N HIS A 104 2.39 1.09 8.28
CA HIS A 104 2.73 1.27 6.86
C HIS A 104 2.01 0.27 5.95
N ALA A 105 1.90 -1.00 6.35
CA ALA A 105 1.22 -2.02 5.57
C ALA A 105 -0.28 -1.70 5.40
N ILE A 106 -0.94 -1.29 6.48
CA ILE A 106 -2.37 -0.91 6.45
C ILE A 106 -2.57 0.33 5.56
N GLY A 107 -1.75 1.35 5.72
CA GLY A 107 -1.80 2.57 4.92
C GLY A 107 -1.57 2.31 3.43
N ASN A 108 -0.53 1.56 3.09
CA ASN A 108 -0.18 1.26 1.70
C ASN A 108 -1.17 0.31 1.02
N ALA A 109 -1.83 -0.57 1.76
CA ALA A 109 -2.82 -1.49 1.21
C ALA A 109 -4.16 -0.82 0.87
N MET A 110 -4.39 0.44 1.28
CA MET A 110 -5.65 1.18 1.02
C MET A 110 -6.90 0.36 1.38
N ILE A 111 -6.88 -0.26 2.55
CA ILE A 111 -7.95 -1.14 3.00
C ILE A 111 -9.27 -0.38 3.06
N GLY A 112 -10.20 -0.72 2.17
CA GLY A 112 -11.53 -0.10 2.12
C GLY A 112 -11.69 1.07 1.15
N GLY A 113 -10.65 1.43 0.40
CA GLY A 113 -10.73 2.42 -0.68
C GLY A 113 -10.56 3.88 -0.20
N SER A 114 -10.98 4.80 -1.05
CA SER A 114 -10.69 6.24 -0.92
C SER A 114 -11.40 6.97 0.23
N THR A 115 -12.44 6.38 0.80
CA THR A 115 -13.24 7.02 1.86
C THR A 115 -12.90 6.52 3.26
N THR A 116 -12.07 5.48 3.36
CA THR A 116 -11.76 4.80 4.61
C THR A 116 -10.67 5.54 5.37
N THR A 117 -10.93 5.84 6.63
CA THR A 117 -9.93 6.37 7.56
C THR A 117 -8.97 5.27 8.00
N MET A 118 -7.83 5.64 8.60
CA MET A 118 -6.90 4.66 9.18
C MET A 118 -7.59 3.84 10.29
N ASP A 119 -8.39 4.49 11.14
CA ASP A 119 -9.11 3.83 12.23
C ASP A 119 -10.12 2.79 11.69
N GLU A 120 -10.84 3.12 10.62
CA GLU A 120 -11.74 2.17 9.93
C GLU A 120 -10.97 1.05 9.25
N ALA A 121 -9.80 1.33 8.66
CA ALA A 121 -8.95 0.31 8.05
C ALA A 121 -8.43 -0.69 9.10
N ILE A 122 -7.99 -0.20 10.26
CA ILE A 122 -7.60 -1.03 11.41
C ILE A 122 -8.79 -1.89 11.88
N GLY A 123 -9.99 -1.30 12.01
CA GLY A 123 -11.20 -2.03 12.36
C GLY A 123 -11.53 -3.17 11.39
N ARG A 124 -11.29 -2.98 10.08
CA ARG A 124 -11.46 -4.05 9.08
C ARG A 124 -10.42 -5.17 9.23
N VAL A 125 -9.16 -4.82 9.51
CA VAL A 125 -8.13 -5.84 9.79
C VAL A 125 -8.52 -6.66 11.01
N ARG A 126 -9.02 -6.03 12.08
CA ARG A 126 -9.54 -6.75 13.25
C ARG A 126 -10.70 -7.70 12.89
N ALA A 127 -11.63 -7.25 12.08
CA ALA A 127 -12.76 -8.09 11.66
C ALA A 127 -12.28 -9.30 10.84
N TRP A 128 -11.28 -9.12 9.97
CA TRP A 128 -10.66 -10.24 9.24
C TRP A 128 -9.93 -11.20 10.17
N ASP A 129 -9.20 -10.69 11.17
CA ASP A 129 -8.51 -11.51 12.16
C ASP A 129 -9.49 -12.32 13.00
N GLN A 130 -10.59 -11.74 13.43
CA GLN A 130 -11.64 -12.43 14.16
C GLN A 130 -12.28 -13.56 13.33
N ALA A 131 -12.60 -13.28 12.05
CA ALA A 131 -13.13 -14.28 11.15
C ALA A 131 -12.12 -15.42 10.89
N PHE A 132 -10.84 -15.08 10.76
CA PHE A 132 -9.77 -16.06 10.57
C PHE A 132 -9.54 -16.92 11.83
N LEU A 133 -9.53 -16.29 13.02
CA LEU A 133 -9.44 -17.01 14.29
C LEU A 133 -10.58 -18.01 14.45
N ALA A 134 -11.82 -17.63 14.13
CA ALA A 134 -12.95 -18.54 14.18
C ALA A 134 -12.78 -19.77 13.24
N GLN A 135 -12.22 -19.56 12.04
CA GLN A 135 -11.93 -20.66 11.12
C GLN A 135 -10.79 -21.55 11.63
N LEU A 136 -9.76 -20.97 12.25
CA LEU A 136 -8.67 -21.74 12.85
C LEU A 136 -9.15 -22.58 14.03
N ASP A 137 -10.03 -22.02 14.88
CA ASP A 137 -10.61 -22.75 16.00
C ASP A 137 -11.50 -23.94 15.51
N ILE A 138 -12.25 -23.76 14.43
CA ILE A 138 -12.98 -24.85 13.77
C ILE A 138 -12.01 -25.91 13.21
N ALA A 139 -10.92 -25.49 12.58
CA ALA A 139 -9.94 -26.44 11.99
C ALA A 139 -9.17 -27.23 13.04
N ILE A 140 -8.91 -26.65 14.21
CA ILE A 140 -8.28 -27.33 15.34
C ILE A 140 -9.30 -28.28 16.02
N GLY A 141 -10.55 -27.84 16.20
CA GLY A 141 -11.60 -28.57 16.85
C GLY A 141 -11.20 -29.02 18.26
N ASP A 142 -11.63 -30.20 18.65
CA ASP A 142 -11.31 -30.82 19.95
C ASP A 142 -9.95 -31.55 19.95
N THR A 143 -9.18 -31.48 18.85
CA THR A 143 -7.91 -32.19 18.73
C THR A 143 -6.85 -31.52 19.62
N PRO A 144 -6.19 -32.27 20.51
CA PRO A 144 -5.12 -31.70 21.33
C PRO A 144 -3.97 -31.20 20.43
N VAL A 145 -3.50 -29.99 20.74
CA VAL A 145 -2.37 -29.38 20.00
C VAL A 145 -1.08 -30.05 20.47
N PRO A 146 -0.26 -30.60 19.56
CA PRO A 146 1.04 -31.15 19.92
C PRO A 146 1.98 -30.09 20.53
N ASP A 147 2.73 -30.45 21.58
CA ASP A 147 3.69 -29.52 22.20
C ASP A 147 4.90 -29.24 21.31
N GLU A 148 5.30 -30.22 20.49
CA GLU A 148 6.40 -30.08 19.53
C GLU A 148 5.93 -30.21 18.09
N ALA A 149 6.71 -29.63 17.16
CA ALA A 149 6.41 -29.72 15.74
C ALA A 149 6.39 -31.18 15.24
N PRO A 150 5.23 -31.75 14.93
CA PRO A 150 5.15 -33.15 14.51
C PRO A 150 5.78 -33.31 13.12
N LYS A 151 6.29 -34.54 12.88
CA LYS A 151 6.91 -34.92 11.61
C LYS A 151 6.12 -36.05 11.00
N ALA A 152 5.91 -35.99 9.69
CA ALA A 152 5.29 -37.08 8.94
C ALA A 152 6.25 -37.56 7.86
N LYS A 153 6.32 -38.88 7.68
CA LYS A 153 7.08 -39.49 6.60
C LYS A 153 6.14 -40.35 5.78
N ALA A 154 6.05 -40.06 4.49
CA ALA A 154 5.22 -40.84 3.59
C ALA A 154 5.60 -42.34 3.62
N PRO A 155 4.63 -43.25 3.78
CA PRO A 155 4.89 -44.66 3.86
C PRO A 155 5.35 -45.21 2.50
N THR A 156 6.39 -46.04 2.53
CA THR A 156 6.88 -46.76 1.37
C THR A 156 6.42 -48.20 1.48
N LYS A 157 5.80 -48.76 0.41
CA LYS A 157 5.39 -50.16 0.38
C LYS A 157 6.63 -51.04 0.23
N ASN A 158 6.91 -51.85 1.21
CA ASN A 158 8.01 -52.80 1.19
C ASN A 158 7.52 -54.13 0.60
N LYS A 159 8.43 -54.98 0.07
CA LYS A 159 8.11 -56.29 -0.50
C LYS A 159 7.41 -57.27 0.46
N LYS A 160 7.52 -57.04 1.77
CA LYS A 160 6.91 -57.86 2.84
C LYS A 160 5.57 -57.30 3.34
N ASP A 161 5.13 -56.13 2.86
CA ASP A 161 3.88 -55.52 3.31
C ASP A 161 2.70 -56.18 2.63
N THR A 162 1.74 -56.66 3.41
CA THR A 162 0.42 -56.99 2.93
C THR A 162 -0.40 -55.74 2.62
N GLU A 163 -1.50 -55.85 1.91
CA GLU A 163 -2.40 -54.72 1.63
C GLU A 163 -2.91 -54.05 2.94
N GLU A 164 -3.25 -54.90 3.92
CA GLU A 164 -3.73 -54.42 5.23
C GLU A 164 -2.66 -53.69 6.01
N THR A 165 -1.41 -54.20 6.05
CA THR A 165 -0.31 -53.51 6.74
C THR A 165 0.10 -52.21 6.08
N PHE A 166 0.01 -52.14 4.76
CA PHE A 166 0.26 -50.89 4.05
C PHE A 166 -0.87 -49.87 4.26
N ALA A 167 -2.14 -50.30 4.29
CA ALA A 167 -3.28 -49.48 4.61
C ALA A 167 -3.16 -48.86 6.04
N ALA A 168 -2.75 -49.67 7.03
CA ALA A 168 -2.50 -49.20 8.38
C ALA A 168 -1.39 -48.10 8.42
N LYS A 169 -0.28 -48.29 7.70
CA LYS A 169 0.77 -47.28 7.57
C LYS A 169 0.27 -45.98 6.90
N GLN A 170 -0.64 -46.07 5.94
CA GLN A 170 -1.26 -44.92 5.31
C GLN A 170 -2.17 -44.17 6.29
N GLU A 171 -2.92 -44.89 7.13
CA GLU A 171 -3.81 -44.26 8.10
C GLU A 171 -3.00 -43.58 9.20
N GLU A 172 -1.92 -44.21 9.68
CA GLU A 172 -0.97 -43.55 10.60
C GLU A 172 -0.37 -42.30 10.00
N TYR A 173 0.02 -42.32 8.72
CA TYR A 173 0.53 -41.15 8.02
C TYR A 173 -0.51 -40.03 7.93
N ARG A 174 -1.79 -40.35 7.67
CA ARG A 174 -2.88 -39.39 7.67
C ARG A 174 -3.10 -38.76 9.06
N ALA A 175 -2.98 -39.55 10.13
CA ALA A 175 -3.03 -39.06 11.49
C ALA A 175 -1.88 -38.05 11.77
N GLN A 176 -0.66 -38.38 11.38
CA GLN A 176 0.50 -37.49 11.50
C GLN A 176 0.32 -36.19 10.71
N LEU A 177 -0.30 -36.25 9.51
CA LEU A 177 -0.61 -35.06 8.74
C LEU A 177 -1.68 -34.18 9.42
N ARG A 178 -2.67 -34.79 10.10
CA ARG A 178 -3.65 -34.03 10.89
C ARG A 178 -2.97 -33.31 12.06
N ASP A 179 -2.07 -33.98 12.77
CA ASP A 179 -1.30 -33.38 13.89
C ASP A 179 -0.46 -32.18 13.41
N ILE A 180 0.18 -32.31 12.24
CA ILE A 180 0.91 -31.21 11.62
C ILE A 180 -0.03 -30.03 11.31
N CYS A 181 -1.21 -30.31 10.74
CA CYS A 181 -2.20 -29.29 10.43
C CYS A 181 -2.66 -28.55 11.69
N VAL A 182 -3.06 -29.30 12.72
CA VAL A 182 -3.49 -28.76 14.02
C VAL A 182 -2.39 -27.88 14.64
N TYR A 183 -1.15 -28.37 14.66
CA TYR A 183 -0.01 -27.62 15.17
C TYR A 183 0.19 -26.30 14.40
N LYS A 184 0.13 -26.34 13.07
CA LYS A 184 0.26 -25.14 12.24
C LYS A 184 -0.90 -24.16 12.41
N CYS A 185 -2.12 -24.65 12.52
CA CYS A 185 -3.30 -23.82 12.81
C CYS A 185 -3.16 -23.15 14.18
N ALA A 186 -2.68 -23.86 15.20
CA ALA A 186 -2.42 -23.29 16.53
C ALA A 186 -1.35 -22.18 16.49
N GLN A 187 -0.24 -22.40 15.77
CA GLN A 187 0.78 -21.36 15.57
C GLN A 187 0.21 -20.11 14.90
N LEU A 188 -0.59 -20.28 13.83
CA LEU A 188 -1.24 -19.17 13.14
C LEU A 188 -2.22 -18.43 14.06
N ARG A 189 -2.98 -19.16 14.88
CA ARG A 189 -3.88 -18.61 15.88
C ARG A 189 -3.14 -17.70 16.86
N ASP A 190 -2.02 -18.14 17.40
CA ASP A 190 -1.23 -17.38 18.36
C ASP A 190 -0.63 -16.12 17.72
N VAL A 191 -0.09 -16.24 16.51
CA VAL A 191 0.40 -15.06 15.76
C VAL A 191 -0.72 -14.07 15.49
N THR A 192 -1.91 -14.53 15.10
CA THR A 192 -3.05 -13.66 14.83
C THR A 192 -3.55 -12.97 16.10
N ARG A 193 -3.57 -13.66 17.24
CA ARG A 193 -3.90 -13.04 18.54
C ARG A 193 -2.91 -11.96 18.95
N ARG A 194 -1.61 -12.18 18.74
CA ARG A 194 -0.57 -11.15 19.02
C ARG A 194 -0.73 -9.93 18.13
N ARG A 195 -1.25 -10.07 16.91
CA ARG A 195 -1.52 -8.95 16.02
C ARG A 195 -2.59 -8.00 16.56
N GLU A 196 -3.59 -8.49 17.29
CA GLU A 196 -4.60 -7.64 17.94
C GLU A 196 -3.96 -6.60 18.87
N THR A 197 -2.99 -7.03 19.67
CA THR A 197 -2.25 -6.12 20.56
C THR A 197 -1.41 -5.12 19.77
N LEU A 198 -0.76 -5.56 18.69
CA LEU A 198 -0.04 -4.65 17.80
C LEU A 198 -0.97 -3.63 17.14
N LEU A 199 -2.19 -4.02 16.75
CA LEU A 199 -3.18 -3.09 16.18
C LEU A 199 -3.59 -2.02 17.20
N THR A 200 -3.72 -2.35 18.47
CA THR A 200 -3.97 -1.36 19.53
C THR A 200 -2.82 -0.35 19.63
N LEU A 201 -1.57 -0.82 19.59
CA LEU A 201 -0.41 0.07 19.58
C LEU A 201 -0.31 0.91 18.30
N VAL A 202 -0.74 0.39 17.16
CA VAL A 202 -0.84 1.15 15.91
C VAL A 202 -1.88 2.26 16.03
N GLU A 203 -3.06 2.00 16.59
CA GLU A 203 -4.08 3.04 16.83
C GLU A 203 -3.55 4.18 17.71
N GLU A 204 -2.82 3.83 18.78
CA GLU A 204 -2.19 4.81 19.64
C GLU A 204 -1.11 5.62 18.91
N TYR A 205 -0.30 4.97 18.08
CA TYR A 205 0.71 5.62 17.25
C TYR A 205 0.08 6.60 16.26
N GLU A 206 -0.96 6.18 15.56
CA GLU A 206 -1.70 7.02 14.61
C GLU A 206 -2.39 8.19 15.31
N ARG A 207 -2.94 7.97 16.51
CA ARG A 207 -3.53 9.03 17.33
C ARG A 207 -2.47 10.04 17.77
N GLU A 208 -1.31 9.58 18.22
CA GLU A 208 -0.22 10.45 18.68
C GLU A 208 0.34 11.30 17.52
N LYS A 209 0.45 10.76 16.29
CA LYS A 209 0.79 11.54 15.09
C LYS A 209 -0.18 12.72 14.91
N ARG A 210 -1.49 12.46 15.01
CA ARG A 210 -2.53 13.49 14.87
C ARG A 210 -2.45 14.54 15.97
N VAL A 211 -2.27 14.12 17.24
CA VAL A 211 -2.16 15.02 18.39
C VAL A 211 -0.96 15.95 18.24
N GLN A 212 0.17 15.45 17.76
CA GLN A 212 1.38 16.24 17.54
C GLN A 212 1.40 16.97 16.20
N ASN A 213 0.32 16.90 15.43
CA ASN A 213 0.21 17.47 14.08
C ASN A 213 1.38 17.05 13.16
N MET A 214 1.70 15.76 13.17
CA MET A 214 2.75 15.13 12.37
C MET A 214 2.15 14.13 11.39
N ALA A 215 2.77 13.96 10.22
CA ALA A 215 2.37 12.98 9.22
C ALA A 215 3.59 12.40 8.49
N GLU A 216 3.55 11.10 8.23
CA GLU A 216 4.53 10.43 7.38
C GLU A 216 4.23 10.70 5.90
N PHE A 217 5.17 10.40 5.01
CA PHE A 217 4.96 10.58 3.56
C PHE A 217 3.79 9.75 3.02
N SER A 218 3.58 8.55 3.56
CA SER A 218 2.42 7.70 3.26
C SER A 218 1.08 8.38 3.59
N ASP A 219 1.01 9.08 4.72
CA ASP A 219 -0.20 9.78 5.16
C ASP A 219 -0.57 10.90 4.17
N PHE A 220 0.43 11.65 3.67
CA PHE A 220 0.19 12.66 2.62
C PHE A 220 -0.30 12.03 1.30
N THR A 221 0.23 10.87 0.94
CA THR A 221 -0.22 10.15 -0.27
C THR A 221 -1.66 9.68 -0.13
N ILE A 222 -2.03 9.11 1.00
CA ILE A 222 -3.41 8.67 1.31
C ILE A 222 -4.35 9.87 1.31
N ALA A 223 -3.99 10.97 1.99
CA ALA A 223 -4.78 12.18 2.04
C ALA A 223 -4.98 12.79 0.64
N ALA A 224 -3.93 12.83 -0.19
CA ALA A 224 -4.04 13.31 -1.57
C ALA A 224 -4.99 12.43 -2.39
N TYR A 225 -4.94 11.09 -2.22
CA TYR A 225 -5.86 10.18 -2.88
C TYR A 225 -7.31 10.41 -2.43
N GLN A 226 -7.55 10.52 -1.12
CA GLN A 226 -8.88 10.83 -0.58
C GLN A 226 -9.43 12.14 -1.13
N LEU A 227 -8.60 13.19 -1.22
CA LEU A 227 -8.98 14.48 -1.78
C LEU A 227 -9.43 14.36 -3.24
N VAL A 228 -8.65 13.69 -4.07
CA VAL A 228 -8.95 13.56 -5.51
C VAL A 228 -10.17 12.68 -5.74
N ALA A 229 -10.33 11.61 -4.97
CA ALA A 229 -11.45 10.68 -5.11
C ALA A 229 -12.78 11.25 -4.58
N ARG A 230 -12.75 12.03 -3.48
CA ARG A 230 -13.95 12.63 -2.88
C ARG A 230 -14.35 13.95 -3.54
N PHE A 231 -13.41 14.67 -4.14
CA PHE A 231 -13.62 15.98 -4.75
C PHE A 231 -13.11 15.99 -6.20
N PRO A 232 -13.91 15.49 -7.17
CA PRO A 232 -13.49 15.38 -8.59
C PRO A 232 -13.03 16.70 -9.21
N SER A 233 -13.52 17.85 -8.72
CA SER A 233 -13.11 19.19 -9.16
C SER A 233 -11.62 19.46 -8.91
N ILE A 234 -11.01 18.86 -7.88
CA ILE A 234 -9.57 18.95 -7.65
C ILE A 234 -8.84 18.27 -8.81
N GLY A 235 -9.21 17.03 -9.15
CA GLY A 235 -8.63 16.31 -10.28
C GLY A 235 -8.79 17.07 -11.60
N GLU A 236 -9.97 17.62 -11.87
CA GLU A 236 -10.21 18.42 -13.06
C GLU A 236 -9.28 19.64 -13.16
N ARG A 237 -9.07 20.35 -12.04
CA ARG A 237 -8.15 21.50 -11.99
C ARG A 237 -6.71 21.10 -12.31
N TYR A 238 -6.25 19.95 -11.80
CA TYR A 238 -4.91 19.44 -12.09
C TYR A 238 -4.78 18.99 -13.55
N ARG A 239 -5.78 18.31 -14.13
CA ARG A 239 -5.78 17.92 -15.54
C ARG A 239 -5.80 19.11 -16.51
N ARG A 240 -6.47 20.20 -16.16
CA ARG A 240 -6.41 21.45 -16.93
C ARG A 240 -5.04 22.11 -16.88
N ARG A 241 -4.32 21.96 -15.75
CA ARG A 241 -2.97 22.51 -15.57
C ARG A 241 -1.91 21.63 -16.24
N TYR A 242 -2.01 20.30 -16.08
CA TYR A 242 -1.04 19.33 -16.56
C TYR A 242 -1.66 18.50 -17.68
N THR A 243 -1.52 18.97 -18.91
CA THR A 243 -2.05 18.28 -20.09
C THR A 243 -1.18 17.09 -20.48
N HIS A 244 0.11 17.12 -20.14
CA HIS A 244 1.08 16.03 -20.36
C HIS A 244 1.78 15.72 -19.05
N VAL A 245 1.83 14.45 -18.69
CA VAL A 245 2.43 13.93 -17.48
C VAL A 245 3.40 12.81 -17.84
N LEU A 246 4.63 12.95 -17.40
CA LEU A 246 5.69 11.94 -17.58
C LEU A 246 6.04 11.38 -16.22
N LEU A 247 5.86 10.07 -16.05
CA LEU A 247 6.16 9.32 -14.83
C LEU A 247 7.45 8.53 -15.06
N ASP A 248 8.46 8.82 -14.27
CA ASP A 248 9.76 8.18 -14.33
C ASP A 248 9.95 7.25 -13.13
N GLU A 249 10.70 6.15 -13.30
CA GLU A 249 10.89 5.11 -12.27
C GLU A 249 9.55 4.54 -11.76
N TYR A 250 8.60 4.32 -12.66
CA TYR A 250 7.24 3.94 -12.26
C TYR A 250 7.16 2.60 -11.52
N GLN A 251 8.13 1.69 -11.73
CA GLN A 251 8.24 0.42 -11.01
C GLN A 251 8.40 0.57 -9.50
N ASP A 252 8.86 1.73 -9.03
CA ASP A 252 9.08 2.00 -7.62
C ASP A 252 7.87 2.65 -6.94
N THR A 253 6.77 2.87 -7.67
CA THR A 253 5.53 3.42 -7.11
C THR A 253 4.80 2.37 -6.27
N SER A 254 4.22 2.82 -5.15
CA SER A 254 3.29 1.99 -4.37
C SER A 254 1.92 1.89 -5.05
N THR A 255 1.15 0.88 -4.69
CA THR A 255 -0.24 0.73 -5.16
C THR A 255 -1.06 1.99 -4.91
N THR A 256 -0.92 2.61 -3.73
CA THR A 256 -1.60 3.86 -3.37
C THR A 256 -1.20 5.02 -4.27
N GLN A 257 0.09 5.17 -4.57
CA GLN A 257 0.60 6.20 -5.48
C GLN A 257 0.08 5.99 -6.90
N ALA A 258 0.10 4.75 -7.39
CA ALA A 258 -0.43 4.40 -8.70
C ALA A 258 -1.95 4.68 -8.80
N MET A 259 -2.73 4.32 -7.78
CA MET A 259 -4.17 4.61 -7.72
C MET A 259 -4.45 6.11 -7.69
N LEU A 260 -3.68 6.88 -6.92
CA LEU A 260 -3.79 8.34 -6.88
C LEU A 260 -3.54 8.95 -8.26
N LEU A 261 -2.45 8.57 -8.93
CA LEU A 261 -2.10 9.08 -10.24
C LEU A 261 -3.15 8.71 -11.30
N ALA A 262 -3.65 7.48 -11.27
CA ALA A 262 -4.72 7.03 -12.15
C ALA A 262 -6.01 7.85 -11.93
N THR A 263 -6.42 8.02 -10.68
CA THR A 263 -7.64 8.80 -10.34
C THR A 263 -7.47 10.27 -10.71
N LEU A 264 -6.29 10.84 -10.52
CA LEU A 264 -6.00 12.24 -10.78
C LEU A 264 -6.00 12.55 -12.27
N PHE A 265 -5.32 11.74 -13.09
CA PHE A 265 -5.05 12.04 -14.49
C PHE A 265 -5.91 11.24 -15.48
N HIS A 266 -6.40 10.05 -15.06
CA HIS A 266 -7.27 9.17 -15.84
C HIS A 266 -8.54 8.76 -15.08
N PRO A 267 -9.43 9.70 -14.73
CA PRO A 267 -10.65 9.36 -14.02
C PRO A 267 -11.51 8.41 -14.87
N GLN A 268 -11.99 7.34 -14.27
CA GLN A 268 -12.97 6.46 -14.90
C GLN A 268 -14.33 7.17 -14.89
N SER A 269 -15.08 7.06 -15.98
CA SER A 269 -16.48 7.50 -15.99
C SER A 269 -17.29 6.59 -15.05
N ALA A 270 -18.23 7.17 -14.32
CA ALA A 270 -19.08 6.45 -13.35
C ALA A 270 -19.86 5.26 -13.94
N ASP A 271 -19.99 5.20 -15.29
CA ASP A 271 -20.67 4.13 -16.00
C ASP A 271 -19.79 2.86 -16.22
N ALA A 272 -18.50 2.88 -15.82
CA ALA A 272 -17.58 1.76 -16.04
C ALA A 272 -17.61 0.69 -14.95
N ASP A 273 -18.38 0.88 -13.87
CA ASP A 273 -18.47 -0.09 -12.75
C ASP A 273 -19.33 -1.32 -13.07
N ALA A 274 -19.99 -1.39 -14.22
CA ALA A 274 -20.89 -2.49 -14.56
C ALA A 274 -20.21 -3.72 -15.22
N ASP A 275 -18.94 -3.63 -15.62
CA ASP A 275 -18.29 -4.76 -16.34
C ASP A 275 -16.80 -4.94 -15.93
N ARG A 276 -16.62 -5.57 -14.76
CA ARG A 276 -15.28 -5.92 -14.20
C ARG A 276 -14.69 -7.19 -14.82
N SER A 277 -14.72 -7.38 -16.12
CA SER A 277 -13.92 -8.43 -16.75
C SER A 277 -12.70 -7.87 -17.46
N SER A 278 -11.59 -8.33 -16.99
CA SER A 278 -10.17 -8.15 -17.23
C SER A 278 -9.61 -7.88 -18.65
N SER A 279 -10.40 -7.63 -19.67
CA SER A 279 -9.93 -7.44 -21.04
C SER A 279 -9.86 -5.98 -21.52
N ARG A 280 -10.47 -5.04 -20.82
CA ARG A 280 -10.61 -3.63 -21.26
C ARG A 280 -9.40 -2.72 -21.00
N TRP A 281 -8.49 -3.06 -20.11
CA TRP A 281 -7.28 -2.25 -19.86
C TRP A 281 -6.36 -2.19 -21.09
N ARG A 282 -6.31 -3.24 -21.88
CA ARG A 282 -5.50 -3.31 -23.09
C ARG A 282 -6.10 -2.56 -24.26
N GLU A 283 -7.41 -2.37 -24.27
CA GLU A 283 -8.14 -1.68 -25.36
C GLU A 283 -8.21 -0.17 -25.12
N ALA A 284 -8.37 0.27 -23.88
CA ALA A 284 -8.32 1.69 -23.50
C ALA A 284 -6.93 2.31 -23.75
N ALA A 285 -5.85 1.56 -23.58
CA ALA A 285 -4.50 2.01 -23.89
C ALA A 285 -4.26 2.17 -25.41
N ARG A 286 -5.02 1.49 -26.27
CA ARG A 286 -4.91 1.61 -27.73
C ARG A 286 -5.78 2.71 -28.35
N SER A 287 -6.81 3.17 -27.65
CA SER A 287 -7.74 4.20 -28.14
C SER A 287 -7.42 5.63 -27.69
N ALA A 288 -6.28 5.87 -27.06
CA ALA A 288 -5.86 7.18 -26.54
C ALA A 288 -5.62 8.27 -27.61
N GLY A 289 -6.02 8.04 -28.88
CA GLY A 289 -5.90 8.99 -29.99
C GLY A 289 -7.23 9.60 -30.45
N GLY A 290 -8.36 9.34 -29.80
CA GLY A 290 -9.69 9.75 -30.29
C GLY A 290 -10.25 10.96 -29.53
N TRP A 291 -10.33 12.11 -30.18
CA TRP A 291 -11.15 13.24 -29.77
C TRP A 291 -12.64 12.82 -29.89
N SER A 292 -13.32 12.69 -28.74
CA SER A 292 -14.78 12.56 -28.77
C SER A 292 -15.44 13.88 -29.11
N LYS A 293 -16.35 13.85 -30.09
CA LYS A 293 -17.07 15.01 -30.57
C LYS A 293 -18.26 15.43 -29.68
N ASP A 294 -18.52 14.69 -28.60
CA ASP A 294 -19.67 14.95 -27.74
C ASP A 294 -19.22 15.62 -26.44
N GLY A 295 -19.61 16.88 -26.29
CA GLY A 295 -19.07 17.90 -25.39
C GLY A 295 -19.30 17.77 -23.90
N VAL A 296 -19.20 16.57 -23.30
CA VAL A 296 -19.13 16.35 -21.84
C VAL A 296 -18.09 15.26 -21.53
N GLY A 297 -16.93 15.33 -22.19
CA GLY A 297 -15.82 14.44 -21.88
C GLY A 297 -15.04 14.92 -20.66
N LEU A 298 -14.85 14.06 -19.66
CA LEU A 298 -13.89 14.31 -18.59
C LEU A 298 -12.53 14.66 -19.22
N SER A 299 -11.99 15.83 -18.88
CA SER A 299 -10.65 16.22 -19.32
C SER A 299 -9.64 15.17 -18.85
N ARG A 300 -8.86 14.61 -19.77
CA ARG A 300 -7.80 13.63 -19.48
C ARG A 300 -6.44 14.24 -19.81
N SER A 301 -5.43 13.94 -19.00
CA SER A 301 -4.04 14.26 -19.33
C SER A 301 -3.43 13.13 -20.18
N ALA A 302 -2.52 13.47 -21.09
CA ALA A 302 -1.68 12.47 -21.73
C ALA A 302 -0.62 12.01 -20.73
N VAL A 303 -0.67 10.74 -20.34
CA VAL A 303 0.25 10.15 -19.33
C VAL A 303 1.16 9.15 -20.01
N ASN A 304 2.46 9.31 -19.80
CA ASN A 304 3.48 8.34 -20.19
C ASN A 304 4.24 7.88 -18.92
N ALA A 305 4.20 6.60 -18.66
CA ALA A 305 4.96 5.97 -17.56
C ALA A 305 6.14 5.20 -18.14
N VAL A 306 7.30 5.45 -17.57
CA VAL A 306 8.56 4.78 -17.92
C VAL A 306 9.11 4.10 -16.68
N GLY A 307 9.58 2.87 -16.84
CA GLY A 307 10.17 2.08 -15.77
C GLY A 307 10.53 0.68 -16.25
N ASP A 308 11.35 -0.01 -15.47
CA ASP A 308 11.72 -1.39 -15.68
C ASP A 308 11.34 -2.23 -14.46
N PRO A 309 10.30 -3.09 -14.53
CA PRO A 309 9.86 -3.90 -13.40
C PRO A 309 10.96 -4.77 -12.78
N PHE A 310 11.98 -5.14 -13.56
CA PHE A 310 13.12 -5.94 -13.07
C PHE A 310 14.15 -5.11 -12.27
N GLN A 311 14.08 -3.79 -12.32
CA GLN A 311 14.91 -2.88 -11.55
C GLN A 311 14.26 -2.36 -10.28
N SER A 312 13.05 -2.83 -9.94
CA SER A 312 12.37 -2.44 -8.70
C SER A 312 13.13 -2.93 -7.47
N ILE A 313 13.64 -1.99 -6.67
CA ILE A 313 14.40 -2.26 -5.45
C ILE A 313 13.72 -1.75 -4.18
N TYR A 314 12.57 -1.09 -4.31
CA TYR A 314 11.85 -0.45 -3.21
C TYR A 314 10.60 -1.21 -2.75
N ALA A 315 10.55 -2.53 -2.94
CA ALA A 315 9.44 -3.39 -2.46
C ALA A 315 9.18 -3.19 -0.95
N TRP A 316 10.23 -2.95 -0.15
CA TRP A 316 10.13 -2.66 1.28
C TRP A 316 9.45 -1.31 1.61
N ARG A 317 9.30 -0.42 0.63
CA ARG A 317 8.52 0.83 0.71
C ARG A 317 7.12 0.70 0.11
N GLY A 318 6.69 -0.52 -0.24
CA GLY A 318 5.40 -0.77 -0.85
C GLY A 318 5.39 -0.64 -2.38
N ALA A 319 6.57 -0.55 -3.03
CA ALA A 319 6.65 -0.63 -4.49
C ALA A 319 6.03 -1.93 -4.97
N SER A 320 5.19 -1.84 -5.98
CA SER A 320 4.48 -2.99 -6.55
C SER A 320 4.79 -3.12 -8.03
N PRO A 321 5.49 -4.20 -8.44
CA PRO A 321 5.69 -4.48 -9.87
C PRO A 321 4.39 -4.61 -10.65
N GLY A 322 3.28 -4.93 -9.96
CA GLY A 322 1.94 -4.99 -10.54
C GLY A 322 1.29 -3.63 -10.79
N ALA A 323 1.95 -2.51 -10.48
CA ALA A 323 1.48 -1.16 -10.79
C ALA A 323 1.56 -0.84 -12.30
N PHE A 324 2.35 -1.60 -13.05
CA PHE A 324 2.38 -1.57 -14.52
C PHE A 324 1.15 -2.33 -15.10
#